data_c2e0d39b5df41740d65c4970d4e9c26b
#
_entry.id   c2e0d39b5df41740d65c4970d4e9c26b
#
_cell.length_a   1.000
_cell.length_b   1.000
_cell.length_c   1.000
_cell.angle_alpha   90.00
_cell.angle_beta   90.00
_cell.angle_gamma   90.00
#
_symmetry.space_group_name_H-M   'P 1'
#
loop_
_entity.id
_entity.type
_entity.pdbx_description
1 polymer ?
#
loop_
_entity_poly.entity_id
_entity_poly.type
_entity_poly.pdbx_seq_one_letter_code
_entity_poly.pdbx_strand_id
1 'polypeptide(L)' 'MMKLDQIVHRDPDILGGTAVFRGTRVPVRSLFDYLEGGDTLDEFLRQFPSVRREQAIALLDLARETLAADAPAA' A
#
# COMPACT_ATOMS: atom_id res chain seq x y z
N MET A 1 -15.37 -3.36 -3.50
CA MET A 1 -14.25 -2.76 -2.74
C MET A 1 -13.36 -3.86 -2.20
N MET A 2 -12.05 -3.71 -2.30
CA MET A 2 -11.11 -4.72 -1.81
C MET A 2 -11.04 -4.70 -0.28
N LYS A 3 -10.99 -5.89 0.31
CA LYS A 3 -10.78 -6.02 1.76
C LYS A 3 -9.30 -5.91 2.07
N LEU A 4 -8.97 -5.55 3.32
CA LEU A 4 -7.58 -5.39 3.76
C LEU A 4 -6.73 -6.62 3.44
N ASP A 5 -7.23 -7.81 3.69
CA ASP A 5 -6.48 -9.05 3.44
C ASP A 5 -6.30 -9.37 1.96
N GLN A 6 -7.05 -8.70 1.07
CA GLN A 6 -6.84 -8.80 -0.37
C GLN A 6 -5.78 -7.82 -0.87
N ILE A 7 -5.46 -6.81 -0.06
CA ILE A 7 -4.51 -5.75 -0.40
C ILE A 7 -3.15 -6.04 0.21
N VAL A 8 -3.13 -6.42 1.48
CA VAL A 8 -1.91 -6.53 2.31
C VAL A 8 -1.76 -7.95 2.83
N HIS A 9 -0.52 -8.40 2.89
CA HIS A 9 -0.18 -9.73 3.42
C HIS A 9 1.09 -9.63 4.27
N ARG A 10 1.13 -10.39 5.35
CA ARG A 10 2.33 -10.55 6.18
C ARG A 10 2.67 -12.03 6.23
N ASP A 11 3.94 -12.34 6.01
CA ASP A 11 4.45 -13.70 6.08
C ASP A 11 5.86 -13.62 6.68
N PRO A 12 6.15 -14.39 7.75
CA PRO A 12 7.49 -14.36 8.37
C PRO A 12 8.61 -14.66 7.38
N ASP A 13 8.32 -15.42 6.33
CA ASP A 13 9.30 -15.77 5.29
C ASP A 13 9.47 -14.70 4.23
N ILE A 14 8.66 -13.64 4.27
CA ILE A 14 8.76 -12.51 3.35
C ILE A 14 9.17 -11.27 4.13
N LEU A 15 10.43 -10.85 3.94
CA LEU A 15 10.98 -9.64 4.56
C LEU A 15 10.72 -9.58 6.08
N GLY A 16 10.81 -10.74 6.75
CA GLY A 16 10.66 -10.79 8.21
C GLY A 16 9.29 -10.44 8.73
N GLY A 17 8.23 -10.61 7.93
CA GLY A 17 6.86 -10.29 8.34
C GLY A 17 6.43 -8.88 8.04
N THR A 18 7.22 -8.13 7.26
CA THR A 18 6.83 -6.80 6.80
C THR A 18 5.56 -6.88 5.95
N ALA A 19 4.65 -5.92 6.12
CA ALA A 19 3.43 -5.87 5.31
C ALA A 19 3.79 -5.61 3.85
N VAL A 20 3.36 -6.51 2.96
CA VAL A 20 3.60 -6.40 1.53
C VAL A 20 2.26 -6.39 0.79
N PHE A 21 2.28 -5.90 -0.45
CA PHE A 21 1.10 -6.06 -1.32
C PHE A 21 0.88 -7.55 -1.57
N ARG A 22 -0.37 -8.00 -1.41
CA ARG A 22 -0.69 -9.42 -1.53
C ARG A 22 -0.26 -9.95 -2.89
N GLY A 23 0.39 -11.11 -2.89
CA GLY A 23 0.90 -11.75 -4.09
C GLY A 23 2.24 -11.21 -4.56
N THR A 24 2.86 -10.31 -3.78
CA THR A 24 4.14 -9.71 -4.13
C THR A 24 5.09 -9.75 -2.94
N ARG A 25 6.34 -9.31 -3.16
CA ARG A 25 7.31 -9.07 -2.08
C ARG A 25 7.56 -7.56 -1.90
N VAL A 26 6.67 -6.72 -2.44
CA VAL A 26 6.82 -5.28 -2.38
C VAL A 26 6.19 -4.74 -1.10
N PRO A 27 6.97 -4.12 -0.19
CA PRO A 27 6.42 -3.55 1.03
C PRO A 27 5.40 -2.45 0.72
N VAL A 28 4.30 -2.44 1.43
CA VAL A 28 3.29 -1.38 1.22
C VAL A 28 3.86 0.01 1.51
N ARG A 29 4.81 0.12 2.45
CA ARG A 29 5.46 1.40 2.75
C ARG A 29 6.19 1.98 1.55
N SER A 30 6.62 1.16 0.61
CA SER A 30 7.35 1.64 -0.58
C SER A 30 6.49 2.57 -1.42
N LEU A 31 5.17 2.37 -1.45
CA LEU A 31 4.27 3.28 -2.14
C LEU A 31 4.33 4.68 -1.50
N PHE A 32 4.27 4.74 -0.18
CA PHE A 32 4.33 6.01 0.54
C PHE A 32 5.70 6.68 0.38
N ASP A 33 6.78 5.89 0.41
CA ASP A 33 8.13 6.41 0.20
C ASP A 33 8.27 7.08 -1.17
N TYR A 34 7.70 6.46 -2.21
CA TYR A 34 7.73 7.02 -3.56
C TYR A 34 6.95 8.33 -3.63
N LEU A 35 5.74 8.35 -3.06
CA LEU A 35 4.92 9.56 -3.08
C LEU A 35 5.55 10.70 -2.27
N GLU A 36 6.14 10.37 -1.11
CA GLU A 36 6.83 11.36 -0.28
C GLU A 36 8.07 11.90 -0.98
N GLY A 37 8.71 11.08 -1.81
CA GLY A 37 9.86 11.48 -2.60
C GLY A 37 9.52 12.28 -3.84
N GLY A 38 8.23 12.51 -4.11
CA GLY A 38 7.78 13.28 -5.26
C GLY A 38 7.46 12.47 -6.50
N ASP A 39 7.55 11.13 -6.40
CA ASP A 39 7.19 10.27 -7.52
C ASP A 39 5.67 10.13 -7.63
N THR A 40 5.21 9.82 -8.85
CA THR A 40 3.78 9.59 -9.07
C THR A 40 3.41 8.14 -8.81
N LEU A 41 2.11 7.88 -8.64
CA LEU A 41 1.61 6.51 -8.56
C LEU A 41 2.01 5.71 -9.81
N ASP A 42 1.92 6.31 -10.99
CA ASP A 42 2.29 5.64 -12.23
C ASP A 42 3.77 5.24 -12.24
N GLU A 43 4.64 6.08 -11.69
CA GLU A 43 6.06 5.75 -11.57
C GLU A 43 6.30 4.58 -10.63
N PHE A 44 5.61 4.57 -9.50
CA PHE A 44 5.67 3.46 -8.56
C PHE A 44 5.24 2.15 -9.22
N LEU A 45 4.12 2.17 -9.93
CA LEU A 45 3.60 0.96 -10.60
C LEU A 45 4.51 0.49 -11.71
N ARG A 46 5.23 1.40 -12.36
CA ARG A 46 6.20 1.06 -13.39
C ARG A 46 7.42 0.36 -12.80
N GLN A 47 7.86 0.80 -11.63
CA GLN A 47 9.00 0.19 -10.94
C GLN A 47 8.65 -1.15 -10.31
N PHE A 48 7.40 -1.33 -9.89
CA PHE A 48 6.93 -2.54 -9.23
C PHE A 48 5.75 -3.14 -9.99
N PRO A 49 6.01 -3.74 -11.16
CA PRO A 49 4.92 -4.23 -12.02
C PRO A 49 4.10 -5.38 -11.42
N SER A 50 4.60 -6.02 -10.37
CA SER A 50 3.83 -7.05 -9.67
C SER A 50 2.68 -6.48 -8.83
N VAL A 51 2.72 -5.18 -8.53
CA VAL A 51 1.64 -4.50 -7.80
C VAL A 51 0.61 -4.03 -8.80
N ARG A 52 -0.66 -4.34 -8.55
CA ARG A 52 -1.75 -3.89 -9.42
C ARG A 52 -2.20 -2.50 -8.99
N ARG A 53 -2.59 -1.68 -9.99
CA ARG A 53 -3.09 -0.33 -9.72
C ARG A 53 -4.22 -0.32 -8.70
N GLU A 54 -5.16 -1.26 -8.84
CA GLU A 54 -6.30 -1.35 -7.93
C GLU A 54 -5.91 -1.63 -6.49
N GLN A 55 -4.83 -2.39 -6.27
CA GLN A 55 -4.30 -2.63 -4.92
C GLN A 55 -3.74 -1.34 -4.33
N ALA A 56 -2.95 -0.61 -5.10
CA ALA A 56 -2.35 0.64 -4.65
C ALA A 56 -3.41 1.68 -4.32
N ILE A 57 -4.41 1.84 -5.17
CA ILE A 57 -5.51 2.77 -4.95
C ILE A 57 -6.33 2.36 -3.73
N ALA A 58 -6.62 1.06 -3.59
CA ALA A 58 -7.38 0.56 -2.44
C ALA A 58 -6.63 0.80 -1.14
N LEU A 59 -5.29 0.64 -1.13
CA LEU A 59 -4.49 0.94 0.04
C LEU A 59 -4.57 2.41 0.42
N LEU A 60 -4.47 3.30 -0.55
CA LEU A 60 -4.56 4.75 -0.31
C LEU A 60 -5.95 5.12 0.21
N ASP A 61 -7.01 4.55 -0.35
CA ASP A 61 -8.38 4.78 0.11
C ASP A 61 -8.57 4.31 1.55
N LEU A 62 -8.03 3.13 1.88
CA LEU A 62 -8.14 2.58 3.23
C LEU A 62 -7.39 3.46 4.23
N ALA A 63 -6.21 3.94 3.87
CA ALA A 63 -5.43 4.84 4.72
C ALA A 63 -6.18 6.16 4.93
N ARG A 64 -6.77 6.70 3.87
CA ARG A 64 -7.55 7.93 3.94
C ARG A 64 -8.75 7.77 4.88
N GLU A 65 -9.49 6.70 4.74
CA GLU A 65 -10.67 6.43 5.58
C GLU A 65 -10.28 6.27 7.04
N THR A 66 -9.22 5.52 7.31
CA THR A 66 -8.74 5.29 8.67
C THR A 66 -8.32 6.60 9.33
N LEU A 67 -7.53 7.42 8.63
CA LEU A 67 -7.07 8.69 9.17
C LEU A 67 -8.21 9.68 9.36
N ALA A 68 -9.18 9.71 8.45
CA ALA A 68 -10.33 10.59 8.57
C ALA A 68 -11.22 10.21 9.76
N ALA A 69 -11.39 8.91 9.99
CA ALA A 69 -12.21 8.41 11.10
C ALA A 69 -11.56 8.69 12.45
N ASP A 70 -10.21 8.65 12.52
CA ASP A 70 -9.46 8.81 13.76
C ASP A 70 -8.97 10.25 13.99
N ALA A 71 -9.24 11.17 13.05
CA ALA A 71 -8.81 12.55 13.19
C ALA A 71 -9.55 13.23 14.35
N PRO A 72 -8.84 14.04 15.14
CA PRO A 72 -9.49 14.79 16.22
C PRO A 72 -10.43 15.85 15.66
N ALA A 73 -11.50 16.13 16.40
CA ALA A 73 -12.42 17.21 16.04
C ALA A 73 -11.68 18.55 16.10
N ALA A 74 -11.92 19.37 15.09
CA ALA A 74 -11.29 20.69 15.01
C ALA A 74 -11.91 21.65 16.05
#